data_7298586739a78c67c9cf4300eb62ac2f
#
_entry.id   7298586739a78c67c9cf4300eb62ac2f
#
_cell.length_a   1.000
_cell.length_b   1.000
_cell.length_c   1.000
_cell.angle_alpha   90.00
_cell.angle_beta   90.00
_cell.angle_gamma   90.00
#
_symmetry.space_group_name_H-M   'P 1'
#
loop_
_entity.id
_entity.type
_entity.pdbx_description
1 polymer ?
#
loop_
_entity_poly.entity_id
_entity_poly.type
_entity_poly.pdbx_seq_one_letter_code
_entity_poly.pdbx_strand_id
1 'polypeptide(L)'
;MLVDLDQPGETAAWLGGTAISIKADIARNEGWAHVAEEVDRTFGRADIVVNNAGIYPRALIDDLDFDLWRKTLAVNLDAHFLSAKHFVPRMRKNSWGRFVNISSNAIGMSVDGLSHYMASKMGVIGFVRGLANDVGPYGITVNAILPAITNTPGTRGVSDEDKKAFWQLQAIKRLAEPEDIVGPVAFLTSDDAQFMTGQAVVVDGGLYKVS
;
A
#
# COMPACT_ATOMS: atom_id res chain seq x y z
N MET A 1 -5.61 -13.10 5.04
CA MET A 1 -4.60 -13.74 4.13
C MET A 1 -3.42 -12.80 4.01
N LEU A 2 -2.21 -13.35 4.09
CA LEU A 2 -0.94 -12.63 3.87
C LEU A 2 -0.36 -13.09 2.54
N VAL A 3 0.09 -12.15 1.72
CA VAL A 3 0.66 -12.42 0.38
C VAL A 3 2.03 -11.76 0.29
N ASP A 4 3.04 -12.51 -0.10
CA ASP A 4 4.40 -12.01 -0.33
C ASP A 4 5.11 -12.83 -1.43
N LEU A 5 6.21 -12.32 -1.97
CA LEU A 5 7.13 -13.07 -2.85
C LEU A 5 7.79 -14.23 -2.12
N ASP A 6 8.09 -14.07 -0.83
CA ASP A 6 8.53 -15.14 0.06
C ASP A 6 7.37 -15.55 0.96
N GLN A 7 7.33 -16.83 1.36
CA GLN A 7 6.21 -17.28 2.16
C GLN A 7 6.21 -16.62 3.55
N PRO A 8 5.19 -15.79 3.91
CA PRO A 8 5.17 -15.04 5.16
C PRO A 8 4.76 -15.91 6.36
N GLY A 9 5.44 -17.08 6.51
CA GLY A 9 5.08 -18.11 7.49
C GLY A 9 5.22 -17.65 8.95
N GLU A 10 6.26 -16.91 9.26
CA GLU A 10 6.48 -16.39 10.63
C GLU A 10 5.38 -15.43 11.04
N THR A 11 5.01 -14.48 10.16
CA THR A 11 3.93 -13.52 10.44
C THR A 11 2.59 -14.24 10.55
N ALA A 12 2.31 -15.24 9.71
CA ALA A 12 1.10 -16.03 9.79
C ALA A 12 1.02 -16.83 11.10
N ALA A 13 2.13 -17.41 11.54
CA ALA A 13 2.22 -18.13 12.80
C ALA A 13 1.97 -17.22 14.01
N TRP A 14 2.52 -16.00 13.98
CA TRP A 14 2.31 -15.00 15.03
C TRP A 14 0.84 -14.56 15.16
N LEU A 15 0.13 -14.46 14.03
CA LEU A 15 -1.30 -14.08 13.99
C LEU A 15 -2.25 -15.21 14.41
N GLY A 16 -1.73 -16.42 14.63
CA GLY A 16 -2.52 -17.58 15.03
C GLY A 16 -3.27 -18.26 13.88
N GLY A 17 -4.00 -19.32 14.17
CA GLY A 17 -4.54 -20.28 13.19
C GLY A 17 -5.60 -19.76 12.21
N THR A 18 -5.99 -18.48 12.28
CA THR A 18 -6.92 -17.84 11.32
C THR A 18 -6.20 -17.15 10.17
N ALA A 19 -4.88 -16.93 10.28
CA ALA A 19 -4.07 -16.31 9.24
C ALA A 19 -3.53 -17.37 8.28
N ILE A 20 -3.66 -17.10 6.99
CA ILE A 20 -3.14 -17.94 5.91
C ILE A 20 -2.11 -17.13 5.14
N SER A 21 -1.00 -17.76 4.76
CA SER A 21 0.05 -17.17 3.95
C SER A 21 0.10 -17.79 2.56
N ILE A 22 0.29 -16.96 1.56
CA ILE A 22 0.47 -17.37 0.16
C ILE A 22 1.73 -16.71 -0.40
N LYS A 23 2.53 -17.51 -1.10
CA LYS A 23 3.62 -17.03 -1.93
C LYS A 23 3.07 -16.68 -3.31
N ALA A 24 3.12 -15.40 -3.70
CA ALA A 24 2.70 -14.94 -5.02
C ALA A 24 3.45 -13.67 -5.44
N ASP A 25 3.74 -13.57 -6.74
CA ASP A 25 4.26 -12.35 -7.36
C ASP A 25 3.09 -11.43 -7.73
N ILE A 26 2.88 -10.40 -6.94
CA ILE A 26 1.80 -9.42 -7.15
C ILE A 26 2.04 -8.48 -8.34
N ALA A 27 3.24 -8.42 -8.89
CA ALA A 27 3.51 -7.67 -10.12
C ALA A 27 2.96 -8.37 -11.37
N ARG A 28 2.39 -9.58 -11.21
CA ARG A 28 1.86 -10.40 -12.29
C ARG A 28 0.39 -10.73 -12.11
N ASN A 29 -0.34 -10.76 -13.22
CA ASN A 29 -1.76 -11.12 -13.20
C ASN A 29 -2.01 -12.54 -12.68
N GLU A 30 -1.12 -13.49 -13.02
CA GLU A 30 -1.21 -14.89 -12.58
C GLU A 30 -1.07 -15.00 -11.05
N GLY A 31 -0.21 -14.16 -10.44
CA GLY A 31 -0.08 -14.08 -8.99
C GLY A 31 -1.39 -13.67 -8.32
N TRP A 32 -2.04 -12.63 -8.83
CA TRP A 32 -3.34 -12.19 -8.31
C TRP A 32 -4.47 -13.18 -8.60
N ALA A 33 -4.46 -13.87 -9.74
CA ALA A 33 -5.42 -14.92 -10.02
C ALA A 33 -5.33 -16.04 -8.99
N HIS A 34 -4.11 -16.50 -8.70
CA HIS A 34 -3.85 -17.51 -7.66
C HIS A 34 -4.33 -17.05 -6.28
N VAL A 35 -4.00 -15.82 -5.89
CA VAL A 35 -4.45 -15.24 -4.60
C VAL A 35 -5.98 -15.21 -4.53
N ALA A 36 -6.64 -14.79 -5.60
CA ALA A 36 -8.09 -14.69 -5.63
C ALA A 36 -8.79 -16.06 -5.55
N GLU A 37 -8.26 -17.08 -6.22
CA GLU A 37 -8.75 -18.48 -6.13
C GLU A 37 -8.60 -19.02 -4.71
N GLU A 38 -7.46 -18.77 -4.06
CA GLU A 38 -7.23 -19.20 -2.68
C GLU A 38 -8.13 -18.47 -1.67
N VAL A 39 -8.43 -17.18 -1.90
CA VAL A 39 -9.41 -16.44 -1.10
C VAL A 39 -10.81 -17.04 -1.26
N ASP A 40 -11.23 -17.32 -2.49
CA ASP A 40 -12.53 -17.94 -2.76
C ASP A 40 -12.63 -19.32 -2.10
N ARG A 41 -11.58 -20.15 -2.22
CA ARG A 41 -11.53 -21.49 -1.64
C ARG A 41 -11.59 -21.50 -0.11
N THR A 42 -10.93 -20.52 0.52
CA THR A 42 -10.72 -20.53 1.97
C THR A 42 -11.78 -19.74 2.73
N PHE A 43 -12.16 -18.57 2.21
CA PHE A 43 -13.06 -17.64 2.89
C PHE A 43 -14.40 -17.46 2.17
N GLY A 44 -14.51 -17.87 0.91
CA GLY A 44 -15.72 -17.72 0.08
C GLY A 44 -16.01 -16.28 -0.32
N ARG A 45 -15.28 -15.29 0.22
CA ARG A 45 -15.47 -13.86 -0.07
C ARG A 45 -14.20 -13.05 0.21
N ALA A 46 -14.12 -11.89 -0.40
CA ALA A 46 -13.12 -10.87 -0.08
C ALA A 46 -13.83 -9.57 0.28
N ASP A 47 -13.49 -8.99 1.40
CA ASP A 47 -14.09 -7.76 1.92
C ASP A 47 -13.11 -6.60 1.95
N ILE A 48 -11.87 -6.86 2.34
CA ILE A 48 -10.84 -5.85 2.53
C ILE A 48 -9.58 -6.27 1.77
N VAL A 49 -9.02 -5.32 1.02
CA VAL A 49 -7.70 -5.46 0.39
C VAL A 49 -6.80 -4.32 0.85
N VAL A 50 -5.65 -4.67 1.42
CA VAL A 50 -4.60 -3.72 1.78
C VAL A 50 -3.42 -3.94 0.86
N ASN A 51 -3.22 -3.04 -0.09
CA ASN A 51 -2.08 -3.04 -1.01
C ASN A 51 -0.89 -2.34 -0.33
N ASN A 52 -0.10 -3.10 0.42
CA ASN A 52 1.02 -2.59 1.21
C ASN A 52 2.39 -2.88 0.58
N ALA A 53 2.54 -3.98 -0.14
CA ALA A 53 3.82 -4.37 -0.73
C ALA A 53 4.36 -3.28 -1.66
N GLY A 54 5.67 -3.05 -1.60
CA GLY A 54 6.33 -2.04 -2.41
C GLY A 54 7.85 -2.11 -2.34
N ILE A 55 8.50 -1.58 -3.36
CA ILE A 55 9.95 -1.45 -3.47
C ILE A 55 10.33 0.01 -3.66
N TYR A 56 11.50 0.41 -3.14
CA TYR A 56 12.01 1.79 -3.20
C TYR A 56 13.54 1.84 -3.37
N PRO A 57 14.08 1.14 -4.39
CA PRO A 57 15.49 1.23 -4.71
C PRO A 57 15.84 2.68 -5.04
N ARG A 58 17.03 3.15 -4.63
CA ARG A 58 17.51 4.49 -5.00
C ARG A 58 18.37 4.41 -6.25
N ALA A 59 18.07 5.26 -7.23
CA ALA A 59 18.87 5.46 -8.43
C ALA A 59 18.69 6.90 -8.93
N LEU A 60 19.79 7.63 -9.12
CA LEU A 60 19.77 8.92 -9.81
C LEU A 60 19.42 8.71 -11.29
N ILE A 61 19.01 9.77 -11.97
CA ILE A 61 18.54 9.65 -13.36
C ILE A 61 19.59 9.03 -14.29
N ASP A 62 20.85 9.27 -14.04
CA ASP A 62 21.96 8.75 -14.87
C ASP A 62 22.16 7.23 -14.66
N ASP A 63 21.75 6.69 -13.50
CA ASP A 63 21.87 5.28 -13.14
C ASP A 63 20.53 4.52 -13.23
N LEU A 64 19.43 5.24 -13.43
CA LEU A 64 18.09 4.67 -13.50
C LEU A 64 17.84 4.08 -14.89
N ASP A 65 17.99 2.77 -15.03
CA ASP A 65 17.64 2.07 -16.25
C ASP A 65 16.12 1.82 -16.38
N PHE A 66 15.72 1.42 -17.59
CA PHE A 66 14.31 1.20 -17.89
C PHE A 66 13.74 -0.05 -17.18
N ASP A 67 14.57 -1.05 -16.91
CA ASP A 67 14.15 -2.28 -16.23
C ASP A 67 13.81 -1.98 -14.77
N LEU A 68 14.64 -1.19 -14.08
CA LEU A 68 14.37 -0.75 -12.71
C LEU A 68 13.14 0.15 -12.65
N TRP A 69 12.98 1.07 -13.61
CA TRP A 69 11.77 1.87 -13.77
C TRP A 69 10.54 0.98 -13.88
N ARG A 70 10.52 0.04 -14.83
CA ARG A 70 9.39 -0.87 -15.08
C ARG A 70 9.10 -1.77 -13.89
N LYS A 71 10.12 -2.33 -13.27
CA LYS A 71 9.98 -3.16 -12.05
C LYS A 71 9.32 -2.38 -10.91
N THR A 72 9.74 -1.12 -10.71
CA THR A 72 9.17 -0.29 -9.65
C THR A 72 7.70 0.02 -9.91
N LEU A 73 7.32 0.37 -11.14
CA LEU A 73 5.92 0.60 -11.48
C LEU A 73 5.09 -0.68 -11.37
N ALA A 74 5.59 -1.80 -11.85
CA ALA A 74 4.88 -3.08 -11.79
C ALA A 74 4.52 -3.49 -10.35
N VAL A 75 5.46 -3.35 -9.41
CA VAL A 75 5.21 -3.69 -8.00
C VAL A 75 4.37 -2.62 -7.31
N ASN A 76 4.70 -1.34 -7.49
CA ASN A 76 4.13 -0.26 -6.68
C ASN A 76 2.83 0.33 -7.22
N LEU A 77 2.49 0.10 -8.50
CA LEU A 77 1.32 0.69 -9.15
C LEU A 77 0.48 -0.36 -9.88
N ASP A 78 1.07 -1.14 -10.82
CA ASP A 78 0.31 -2.11 -11.61
C ASP A 78 -0.34 -3.17 -10.70
N ALA A 79 0.33 -3.57 -9.61
CA ALA A 79 -0.21 -4.50 -8.62
C ALA A 79 -1.52 -3.99 -7.97
N HIS A 80 -1.68 -2.69 -7.76
CA HIS A 80 -2.92 -2.11 -7.22
C HIS A 80 -4.07 -2.23 -8.22
N PHE A 81 -3.78 -1.99 -9.51
CA PHE A 81 -4.76 -2.21 -10.58
C PHE A 81 -5.15 -3.69 -10.67
N LEU A 82 -4.17 -4.60 -10.66
CA LEU A 82 -4.42 -6.03 -10.73
C LEU A 82 -5.24 -6.52 -9.54
N SER A 83 -4.93 -6.09 -8.31
CA SER A 83 -5.75 -6.40 -7.14
C SER A 83 -7.20 -5.98 -7.31
N ALA A 84 -7.44 -4.77 -7.81
CA ALA A 84 -8.79 -4.27 -8.06
C ALA A 84 -9.52 -5.09 -9.14
N LYS A 85 -8.83 -5.47 -10.21
CA LYS A 85 -9.42 -6.32 -11.28
C LYS A 85 -9.92 -7.66 -10.75
N HIS A 86 -9.21 -8.25 -9.79
CA HIS A 86 -9.60 -9.54 -9.21
C HIS A 86 -10.62 -9.40 -8.08
N PHE A 87 -10.55 -8.37 -7.24
CA PHE A 87 -11.38 -8.30 -6.04
C PHE A 87 -12.63 -7.42 -6.17
N VAL A 88 -12.64 -6.39 -7.01
CA VAL A 88 -13.86 -5.57 -7.23
C VAL A 88 -15.07 -6.42 -7.66
N PRO A 89 -14.97 -7.37 -8.61
CA PRO A 89 -16.12 -8.21 -8.98
C PRO A 89 -16.65 -9.05 -7.81
N ARG A 90 -15.79 -9.44 -6.86
CA ARG A 90 -16.15 -10.22 -5.66
C ARG A 90 -16.86 -9.33 -4.63
N MET A 91 -16.33 -8.15 -4.36
CA MET A 91 -16.92 -7.18 -3.44
C MET A 91 -18.26 -6.65 -3.92
N ARG A 92 -18.44 -6.45 -5.23
CA ARG A 92 -19.74 -6.04 -5.83
C ARG A 92 -20.88 -6.99 -5.50
N LYS A 93 -20.63 -8.30 -5.43
CA LYS A 93 -21.65 -9.31 -5.08
C LYS A 93 -22.22 -9.09 -3.69
N ASN A 94 -21.44 -8.51 -2.79
CA ASN A 94 -21.83 -8.26 -1.41
C ASN A 94 -22.23 -6.80 -1.16
N SER A 95 -22.14 -5.93 -2.18
CA SER A 95 -22.35 -4.47 -2.08
C SER A 95 -21.57 -3.84 -0.91
N TRP A 96 -20.35 -4.34 -0.66
CA TRP A 96 -19.47 -3.87 0.39
C TRP A 96 -18.02 -4.23 0.06
N GLY A 97 -17.10 -3.31 0.30
CA GLY A 97 -15.68 -3.55 0.15
C GLY A 97 -14.82 -2.36 0.58
N ARG A 98 -13.57 -2.64 0.90
CA ARG A 98 -12.58 -1.63 1.32
C ARG A 98 -11.25 -1.88 0.63
N PHE A 99 -10.73 -0.87 -0.07
CA PHE A 99 -9.35 -0.85 -0.55
C PHE A 99 -8.56 0.20 0.22
N VAL A 100 -7.46 -0.20 0.84
CA VAL A 100 -6.45 0.70 1.41
C VAL A 100 -5.14 0.50 0.66
N ASN A 101 -4.63 1.57 0.07
CA ASN A 101 -3.46 1.54 -0.80
C ASN A 101 -2.32 2.34 -0.16
N ILE A 102 -1.16 1.72 0.04
CA ILE A 102 -0.04 2.42 0.67
C ILE A 102 0.75 3.20 -0.39
N SER A 103 0.59 4.52 -0.35
CA SER A 103 1.39 5.48 -1.09
C SER A 103 2.62 5.91 -0.26
N SER A 104 2.98 7.17 -0.25
CA SER A 104 4.10 7.72 0.54
C SER A 104 4.01 9.24 0.65
N ASN A 105 4.44 9.81 1.78
CA ASN A 105 4.63 11.25 1.89
C ASN A 105 5.81 11.79 1.05
N ALA A 106 6.70 10.90 0.58
CA ALA A 106 7.82 11.26 -0.29
C ALA A 106 7.38 12.04 -1.55
N ILE A 107 6.13 11.85 -2.01
CA ILE A 107 5.58 12.59 -3.16
C ILE A 107 5.48 14.10 -2.95
N GLY A 108 5.49 14.56 -1.71
CA GLY A 108 5.48 15.99 -1.34
C GLY A 108 6.81 16.48 -0.77
N MET A 109 7.86 15.65 -0.86
CA MET A 109 9.17 15.95 -0.29
C MET A 109 10.25 16.12 -1.37
N SER A 110 11.33 16.81 -1.01
CA SER A 110 12.53 16.91 -1.85
C SER A 110 13.49 15.77 -1.48
N VAL A 111 13.42 14.66 -2.23
CA VAL A 111 14.28 13.48 -2.04
C VAL A 111 14.83 13.05 -3.40
N ASP A 112 16.14 12.94 -3.51
CA ASP A 112 16.84 12.51 -4.72
C ASP A 112 16.79 10.98 -4.93
N GLY A 113 17.04 10.54 -6.16
CA GLY A 113 17.14 9.13 -6.52
C GLY A 113 15.85 8.32 -6.39
N LEU A 114 14.69 8.98 -6.28
CA LEU A 114 13.38 8.33 -6.12
C LEU A 114 12.36 8.72 -7.20
N SER A 115 12.78 9.22 -8.37
CA SER A 115 11.87 9.69 -9.41
C SER A 115 10.87 8.61 -9.86
N HIS A 116 11.32 7.38 -10.09
CA HIS A 116 10.49 6.21 -10.44
C HIS A 116 9.55 5.79 -9.30
N TYR A 117 10.04 5.83 -8.06
CA TYR A 117 9.24 5.55 -6.87
C TYR A 117 8.15 6.60 -6.68
N MET A 118 8.50 7.88 -6.72
CA MET A 118 7.56 8.99 -6.56
C MET A 118 6.50 8.97 -7.69
N ALA A 119 6.91 8.68 -8.94
CA ALA A 119 5.99 8.49 -10.06
C ALA A 119 4.98 7.36 -9.75
N SER A 120 5.45 6.21 -9.24
CA SER A 120 4.59 5.09 -8.87
C SER A 120 3.62 5.45 -7.75
N LYS A 121 4.10 6.11 -6.69
CA LYS A 121 3.29 6.46 -5.51
C LYS A 121 2.30 7.61 -5.78
N MET A 122 2.65 8.55 -6.66
CA MET A 122 1.70 9.54 -7.17
C MET A 122 0.65 8.88 -8.07
N GLY A 123 1.06 7.92 -8.91
CA GLY A 123 0.15 7.10 -9.74
C GLY A 123 -0.90 6.37 -8.90
N VAL A 124 -0.52 5.84 -7.73
CA VAL A 124 -1.47 5.23 -6.77
C VAL A 124 -2.57 6.20 -6.37
N ILE A 125 -2.26 7.48 -6.11
CA ILE A 125 -3.27 8.48 -5.74
C ILE A 125 -4.23 8.74 -6.89
N GLY A 126 -3.71 8.88 -8.13
CA GLY A 126 -4.54 9.01 -9.32
C GLY A 126 -5.47 7.80 -9.51
N PHE A 127 -4.91 6.59 -9.37
CA PHE A 127 -5.67 5.34 -9.46
C PHE A 127 -6.77 5.24 -8.40
N VAL A 128 -6.46 5.56 -7.14
CA VAL A 128 -7.41 5.58 -6.02
C VAL A 128 -8.59 6.51 -6.31
N ARG A 129 -8.33 7.72 -6.79
CA ARG A 129 -9.38 8.70 -7.13
C ARG A 129 -10.28 8.21 -8.28
N GLY A 130 -9.69 7.65 -9.33
CA GLY A 130 -10.44 7.09 -10.46
C GLY A 130 -11.28 5.90 -10.04
N LEU A 131 -10.66 4.90 -9.39
CA LEU A 131 -11.35 3.68 -8.96
C LEU A 131 -12.48 3.96 -7.96
N ALA A 132 -12.32 4.95 -7.07
CA ALA A 132 -13.35 5.33 -6.11
C ALA A 132 -14.66 5.74 -6.80
N ASN A 133 -14.58 6.45 -7.94
CA ASN A 133 -15.78 6.79 -8.72
C ASN A 133 -16.41 5.56 -9.37
N ASP A 134 -15.60 4.62 -9.87
CA ASP A 134 -16.09 3.44 -10.56
C ASP A 134 -16.81 2.45 -9.64
N VAL A 135 -16.41 2.40 -8.35
CA VAL A 135 -16.88 1.37 -7.40
C VAL A 135 -17.76 1.90 -6.28
N GLY A 136 -17.81 3.22 -6.08
CA GLY A 136 -18.64 3.86 -5.04
C GLY A 136 -20.10 3.46 -5.09
N PRO A 137 -20.77 3.37 -6.27
CA PRO A 137 -22.17 2.91 -6.37
C PRO A 137 -22.42 1.49 -5.82
N TYR A 138 -21.35 0.72 -5.58
CA TYR A 138 -21.46 -0.65 -5.04
C TYR A 138 -21.08 -0.74 -3.56
N GLY A 139 -21.04 0.38 -2.83
CA GLY A 139 -20.69 0.38 -1.40
C GLY A 139 -19.21 0.07 -1.12
N ILE A 140 -18.34 0.21 -2.13
CA ILE A 140 -16.91 -0.05 -2.03
C ILE A 140 -16.17 1.29 -1.89
N THR A 141 -15.33 1.42 -0.86
CA THR A 141 -14.45 2.59 -0.70
C THR A 141 -13.02 2.27 -1.09
N VAL A 142 -12.31 3.27 -1.62
CA VAL A 142 -10.92 3.16 -2.07
C VAL A 142 -10.15 4.36 -1.57
N ASN A 143 -9.17 4.15 -0.69
CA ASN A 143 -8.38 5.23 -0.12
C ASN A 143 -6.88 4.91 -0.17
N ALA A 144 -6.05 5.95 -0.06
CA ALA A 144 -4.61 5.83 0.09
C ALA A 144 -4.16 6.34 1.46
N ILE A 145 -3.12 5.72 2.01
CA ILE A 145 -2.35 6.22 3.16
C ILE A 145 -0.97 6.64 2.67
N LEU A 146 -0.48 7.76 3.17
CA LEU A 146 0.83 8.32 2.87
C LEU A 146 1.69 8.33 4.15
N PRO A 147 2.39 7.22 4.45
CA PRO A 147 3.26 7.15 5.61
C PRO A 147 4.52 8.02 5.45
N ALA A 148 5.11 8.43 6.59
CA ALA A 148 6.51 8.82 6.67
C ALA A 148 7.44 7.60 6.58
N ILE A 149 8.76 7.86 6.64
CA ILE A 149 9.72 6.80 6.88
C ILE A 149 9.38 6.09 8.19
N THR A 150 9.13 4.80 8.11
CA THR A 150 8.66 3.97 9.22
C THR A 150 9.76 2.96 9.60
N ASN A 151 9.93 2.69 10.88
CA ASN A 151 10.89 1.73 11.41
C ASN A 151 10.50 0.29 11.06
N THR A 152 10.98 -0.19 9.93
CA THR A 152 10.68 -1.54 9.42
C THR A 152 11.96 -2.23 8.94
N PRO A 153 11.95 -3.55 8.75
CA PRO A 153 13.07 -4.24 8.10
C PRO A 153 13.49 -3.62 6.77
N GLY A 154 12.54 -3.12 5.98
CA GLY A 154 12.79 -2.48 4.70
C GLY A 154 13.60 -1.18 4.80
N THR A 155 13.49 -0.44 5.90
CA THR A 155 14.20 0.83 6.12
C THR A 155 15.52 0.68 6.90
N ARG A 156 15.99 -0.56 7.16
CA ARG A 156 17.26 -0.79 7.86
C ARG A 156 18.48 -0.25 7.12
N GLY A 157 18.42 -0.16 5.79
CA GLY A 157 19.49 0.41 4.98
C GLY A 157 19.61 1.95 5.03
N VAL A 158 18.64 2.64 5.61
CA VAL A 158 18.70 4.09 5.82
C VAL A 158 19.45 4.36 7.11
N SER A 159 20.45 5.25 7.07
CA SER A 159 21.25 5.57 8.26
C SER A 159 20.38 6.20 9.36
N ASP A 160 20.81 6.03 10.62
CA ASP A 160 20.09 6.66 11.75
C ASP A 160 20.17 8.19 11.70
N GLU A 161 21.22 8.73 11.09
CA GLU A 161 21.39 10.17 10.84
C GLU A 161 20.34 10.67 9.84
N ASP A 162 20.18 9.98 8.71
CA ASP A 162 19.15 10.32 7.72
C ASP A 162 17.74 10.18 8.30
N LYS A 163 17.44 9.09 9.02
CA LYS A 163 16.16 8.93 9.72
C LYS A 163 15.90 10.08 10.66
N LYS A 164 16.93 10.49 11.43
CA LYS A 164 16.83 11.61 12.35
C LYS A 164 16.59 12.93 11.63
N ALA A 165 17.26 13.18 10.50
CA ALA A 165 17.04 14.37 9.69
C ALA A 165 15.58 14.46 9.23
N PHE A 166 14.96 13.35 8.81
CA PHE A 166 13.55 13.32 8.41
C PHE A 166 12.59 13.59 9.57
N TRP A 167 12.69 12.84 10.69
CA TRP A 167 11.72 13.02 11.77
C TRP A 167 11.89 14.35 12.53
N GLN A 168 13.06 14.98 12.47
CA GLN A 168 13.23 16.32 13.01
C GLN A 168 12.41 17.40 12.29
N LEU A 169 12.03 17.17 11.03
CA LEU A 169 11.15 18.06 10.28
C LEU A 169 9.66 17.85 10.61
N GLN A 170 9.30 16.72 11.22
CA GLN A 170 7.94 16.41 11.63
C GLN A 170 7.48 17.31 12.78
N ALA A 171 6.16 17.47 12.97
CA ALA A 171 5.62 18.07 14.18
C ALA A 171 5.77 17.12 15.37
N ILE A 172 5.52 15.82 15.17
CA ILE A 172 5.76 14.74 16.14
C ILE A 172 7.20 14.27 15.99
N LYS A 173 8.06 14.60 16.97
CA LYS A 173 9.52 14.46 16.91
C LYS A 173 9.99 13.04 17.24
N ARG A 174 9.62 12.07 16.43
CA ARG A 174 10.12 10.70 16.50
C ARG A 174 9.97 9.98 15.16
N LEU A 175 10.72 8.91 14.97
CA LEU A 175 10.51 7.99 13.85
C LEU A 175 9.10 7.36 13.96
N ALA A 176 8.44 7.16 12.83
CA ALA A 176 7.19 6.42 12.80
C ALA A 176 7.45 4.93 13.06
N GLU A 177 6.57 4.31 13.82
CA GLU A 177 6.55 2.86 14.05
C GLU A 177 5.41 2.22 13.26
N PRO A 178 5.45 0.91 12.97
CA PRO A 178 4.36 0.23 12.25
C PRO A 178 2.98 0.46 12.87
N GLU A 179 2.90 0.55 14.19
CA GLU A 179 1.68 0.76 14.95
C GLU A 179 1.01 2.10 14.64
N ASP A 180 1.78 3.12 14.24
CA ASP A 180 1.24 4.43 13.82
C ASP A 180 0.40 4.32 12.54
N ILE A 181 0.64 3.30 11.73
CA ILE A 181 -0.04 3.08 10.45
C ILE A 181 -1.25 2.12 10.63
N VAL A 182 -1.18 1.21 11.58
CA VAL A 182 -2.25 0.21 11.84
C VAL A 182 -3.58 0.88 12.17
N GLY A 183 -3.58 1.91 13.04
CA GLY A 183 -4.80 2.63 13.42
C GLY A 183 -5.53 3.26 12.22
N PRO A 184 -4.86 4.09 11.41
CA PRO A 184 -5.44 4.64 10.18
C PRO A 184 -5.93 3.58 9.18
N VAL A 185 -5.20 2.46 9.00
CA VAL A 185 -5.65 1.34 8.15
C VAL A 185 -6.94 0.74 8.73
N ALA A 186 -6.97 0.43 10.02
CA ALA A 186 -8.14 -0.14 10.69
C ALA A 186 -9.36 0.78 10.57
N PHE A 187 -9.18 2.10 10.76
CA PHE A 187 -10.24 3.07 10.57
C PHE A 187 -10.78 3.07 9.14
N LEU A 188 -9.91 3.17 8.11
CA LEU A 188 -10.33 3.22 6.72
C LEU A 188 -10.99 1.91 6.23
N THR A 189 -10.77 0.80 6.92
CA THR A 189 -11.41 -0.51 6.62
C THR A 189 -12.67 -0.76 7.41
N SER A 190 -13.02 0.10 8.37
CA SER A 190 -14.24 0.01 9.19
C SER A 190 -15.46 0.67 8.54
N ASP A 191 -16.62 0.49 9.17
CA ASP A 191 -17.85 1.19 8.78
C ASP A 191 -17.85 2.67 9.16
N ASP A 192 -17.02 3.08 10.13
CA ASP A 192 -16.89 4.50 10.51
C ASP A 192 -16.33 5.35 9.35
N ALA A 193 -15.58 4.74 8.42
CA ALA A 193 -15.06 5.38 7.22
C ALA A 193 -15.93 5.16 5.97
N GLN A 194 -17.17 4.70 6.09
CA GLN A 194 -18.02 4.34 4.93
C GLN A 194 -18.31 5.51 3.97
N PHE A 195 -18.16 6.75 4.42
CA PHE A 195 -18.34 7.95 3.59
C PHE A 195 -17.02 8.59 3.15
N MET A 196 -15.89 7.91 3.40
CA MET A 196 -14.56 8.33 2.95
C MET A 196 -14.12 7.47 1.77
N THR A 197 -14.00 8.07 0.59
CA THR A 197 -13.47 7.40 -0.60
C THR A 197 -12.70 8.36 -1.48
N GLY A 198 -11.74 7.88 -2.26
CA GLY A 198 -10.91 8.70 -3.12
C GLY A 198 -9.88 9.58 -2.39
N GLN A 199 -9.65 9.35 -1.08
CA GLN A 199 -8.81 10.21 -0.26
C GLN A 199 -7.37 9.71 -0.19
N ALA A 200 -6.46 10.69 -0.04
CA ALA A 200 -5.05 10.48 0.27
C ALA A 200 -4.80 10.99 1.70
N VAL A 201 -4.72 10.08 2.66
CA VAL A 201 -4.60 10.38 4.09
C VAL A 201 -3.12 10.37 4.48
N VAL A 202 -2.59 11.52 4.86
CA VAL A 202 -1.19 11.65 5.29
C VAL A 202 -1.06 11.20 6.75
N VAL A 203 -0.12 10.27 7.01
CA VAL A 203 0.19 9.73 8.33
C VAL A 203 1.71 9.81 8.52
N ASP A 204 2.22 11.00 8.83
CA ASP A 204 3.65 11.30 8.76
C ASP A 204 4.15 12.21 9.89
N GLY A 205 3.43 12.28 10.99
CA GLY A 205 3.80 13.12 12.12
C GLY A 205 3.73 14.62 11.83
N GLY A 206 3.00 15.03 10.77
CA GLY A 206 2.79 16.42 10.40
C GLY A 206 3.94 17.05 9.60
N LEU A 207 4.66 16.23 8.82
CA LEU A 207 5.72 16.70 7.92
C LEU A 207 5.13 17.27 6.62
N TYR A 208 4.36 16.49 5.87
CA TYR A 208 3.72 16.89 4.64
C TYR A 208 2.28 17.35 4.91
N LYS A 209 2.04 18.64 4.74
CA LYS A 209 0.71 19.24 4.94
C LYS A 209 0.07 19.47 3.58
N VAL A 210 -0.94 18.68 3.27
CA VAL A 210 -1.78 18.89 2.09
C VAL A 210 -2.81 19.95 2.41
N SER A 211 -2.94 20.92 1.53
CA SER A 211 -3.98 21.96 1.57
C SER A 211 -5.08 21.62 0.56
#